data_58cc1771901b63f575b67ddebd21135d
#
_entry.id   58cc1771901b63f575b67ddebd21135d
#
_cell.length_a   1.000
_cell.length_b   1.000
_cell.length_c   1.000
_cell.angle_alpha   90.00
_cell.angle_beta   90.00
_cell.angle_gamma   90.00
#
_symmetry.space_group_name_H-M   'P 1'
#
loop_
_entity.id
_entity.type
_entity.pdbx_description
1 polymer ?
#
loop_
_entity_poly.entity_id
_entity_poly.type
_entity_poly.pdbx_seq_one_letter_code
_entity_poly.pdbx_strand_id
1 'polypeptide(L)'
;MNSGCFCLGLDASTQSLTATLIDPDREVITGEETVVYDRDLPGYSTENGVIQKINGAVHSPPLMWADALDLLFARLRDSGVPLERVEAVSGSGQQHGSVYLNSSFESAAGSLDPGRSIAEQMENVFTRPASPVWMDSSTGEECREIEHAAGGAEQCIRITGSPVFRRFTGPQIRKFFKEDPDAYRDTVLIQLVSSFMASLLAGKPVSTDPGDGAGTAMMDIRTKQWSQEMLDAAAPDLSDRLLPVAPSDTSAGTIAPYFAEKYGFPRTCEVVLFSGDNPCSLIGAGLVSPGRICISLGTSDTLFSCMKTLRTSPRGEGVVFGAPTGDYMSLL
;
A
#
# COMPACT_ATOMS: atom_id res chain seq x y z
N MET A 1 34.52 -15.73 5.91
CA MET A 1 33.07 -15.67 6.18
C MET A 1 32.54 -14.57 5.27
N ASN A 2 31.72 -14.94 4.29
CA ASN A 2 31.12 -13.94 3.39
C ASN A 2 30.20 -13.04 4.22
N SER A 3 30.55 -11.78 4.32
CA SER A 3 29.71 -10.73 4.93
C SER A 3 28.66 -10.24 3.92
N GLY A 4 27.93 -11.16 3.28
CA GLY A 4 26.86 -10.78 2.37
C GLY A 4 25.80 -9.99 3.14
N CYS A 5 25.33 -8.89 2.59
CA CYS A 5 24.15 -8.16 3.06
C CYS A 5 22.88 -8.78 2.50
N PHE A 6 21.77 -8.57 3.18
CA PHE A 6 20.46 -9.03 2.72
C PHE A 6 19.52 -7.86 2.50
N CYS A 7 18.60 -8.05 1.57
CA CYS A 7 17.41 -7.21 1.42
C CYS A 7 16.17 -8.02 1.80
N LEU A 8 15.22 -7.39 2.46
CA LEU A 8 13.95 -8.00 2.84
C LEU A 8 12.81 -7.38 2.03
N GLY A 9 12.11 -8.20 1.26
CA GLY A 9 10.87 -7.82 0.59
C GLY A 9 9.67 -8.26 1.43
N LEU A 10 8.68 -7.37 1.61
CA LEU A 10 7.41 -7.67 2.25
C LEU A 10 6.27 -7.55 1.25
N ASP A 11 5.29 -8.45 1.31
CA ASP A 11 4.05 -8.36 0.54
C ASP A 11 2.84 -8.44 1.48
N ALA A 12 2.19 -7.30 1.70
CA ALA A 12 0.96 -7.19 2.47
C ALA A 12 -0.25 -7.40 1.53
N SER A 13 -0.48 -8.65 1.19
CA SER A 13 -1.59 -9.12 0.34
C SER A 13 -2.93 -9.10 1.07
N THR A 14 -4.00 -9.50 0.38
CA THR A 14 -5.35 -9.54 0.98
C THR A 14 -5.46 -10.60 2.09
N GLN A 15 -4.83 -11.76 1.91
CA GLN A 15 -5.01 -12.93 2.79
C GLN A 15 -3.79 -13.21 3.67
N SER A 16 -2.66 -12.57 3.40
CA SER A 16 -1.40 -12.88 4.06
C SER A 16 -0.42 -11.71 4.04
N LEU A 17 0.54 -11.77 4.95
CA LEU A 17 1.78 -11.00 4.90
C LEU A 17 2.93 -11.98 4.67
N THR A 18 3.68 -11.78 3.58
CA THR A 18 4.82 -12.62 3.22
C THR A 18 6.12 -11.82 3.28
N ALA A 19 7.16 -12.42 3.79
CA ALA A 19 8.53 -11.90 3.75
C ALA A 19 9.40 -12.77 2.86
N THR A 20 10.23 -12.15 2.03
CA THR A 20 11.20 -12.80 1.15
C THR A 20 12.58 -12.20 1.42
N LEU A 21 13.52 -13.03 1.90
CA LEU A 21 14.90 -12.61 2.14
C LEU A 21 15.75 -12.87 0.90
N ILE A 22 16.39 -11.84 0.40
CA ILE A 22 17.19 -11.84 -0.84
C ILE A 22 18.65 -11.59 -0.51
N ASP A 23 19.54 -12.42 -1.06
CA ASP A 23 20.98 -12.17 -1.13
C ASP A 23 21.26 -11.53 -2.50
N PRO A 24 21.47 -10.20 -2.57
CA PRO A 24 21.66 -9.50 -3.85
C PRO A 24 23.00 -9.82 -4.50
N ASP A 25 24.04 -10.18 -3.72
CA ASP A 25 25.36 -10.54 -4.28
C ASP A 25 25.31 -11.87 -5.02
N ARG A 26 24.45 -12.78 -4.57
CA ARG A 26 24.28 -14.11 -5.18
C ARG A 26 23.05 -14.20 -6.10
N GLU A 27 22.23 -13.16 -6.13
CA GLU A 27 20.99 -13.11 -6.90
C GLU A 27 20.03 -14.27 -6.58
N VAL A 28 19.88 -14.60 -5.29
CA VAL A 28 19.04 -15.72 -4.82
C VAL A 28 18.13 -15.33 -3.66
N ILE A 29 16.97 -15.96 -3.61
CA ILE A 29 16.11 -15.96 -2.44
C ILE A 29 16.69 -16.98 -1.44
N THR A 30 16.90 -16.54 -0.20
CA THR A 30 17.53 -17.36 0.86
C THR A 30 16.55 -17.76 1.96
N GLY A 31 15.37 -17.15 2.01
CA GLY A 31 14.33 -17.47 2.97
C GLY A 31 13.01 -16.82 2.63
N GLU A 32 11.94 -17.48 3.01
CA GLU A 32 10.56 -16.97 2.92
C GLU A 32 9.80 -17.38 4.18
N GLU A 33 8.92 -16.50 4.64
CA GLU A 33 7.99 -16.76 5.74
C GLU A 33 6.65 -16.07 5.41
N THR A 34 5.55 -16.71 5.83
CA THR A 34 4.20 -16.19 5.55
C THR A 34 3.29 -16.30 6.77
N VAL A 35 2.64 -15.21 7.10
CA VAL A 35 1.53 -15.15 8.05
C VAL A 35 0.22 -15.12 7.25
N VAL A 36 -0.59 -16.17 7.36
CA VAL A 36 -1.93 -16.26 6.76
C VAL A 36 -2.93 -15.73 7.79
N TYR A 37 -3.62 -14.64 7.50
CA TYR A 37 -4.41 -13.89 8.48
C TYR A 37 -5.48 -14.76 9.17
N ASP A 38 -6.32 -15.46 8.41
CA ASP A 38 -7.40 -16.26 8.98
C ASP A 38 -6.92 -17.41 9.87
N ARG A 39 -5.79 -18.02 9.49
CA ARG A 39 -5.20 -19.15 10.23
C ARG A 39 -4.41 -18.70 11.45
N ASP A 40 -3.58 -17.68 11.28
CA ASP A 40 -2.54 -17.30 12.25
C ASP A 40 -3.02 -16.17 13.19
N LEU A 41 -4.05 -15.41 12.78
CA LEU A 41 -4.63 -14.30 13.52
C LEU A 41 -6.18 -14.42 13.62
N PRO A 42 -6.72 -15.55 14.09
CA PRO A 42 -8.16 -15.83 14.09
C PRO A 42 -8.97 -14.84 14.96
N GLY A 43 -8.33 -14.10 15.84
CA GLY A 43 -8.96 -13.07 16.69
C GLY A 43 -9.63 -11.93 15.91
N TYR A 44 -9.20 -11.70 14.66
CA TYR A 44 -9.79 -10.68 13.79
C TYR A 44 -11.07 -11.14 13.07
N SER A 45 -11.41 -12.42 13.14
CA SER A 45 -12.64 -13.01 12.59
C SER A 45 -12.84 -12.68 11.10
N THR A 46 -11.77 -12.72 10.32
CA THR A 46 -11.80 -12.51 8.88
C THR A 46 -12.06 -13.82 8.12
N GLU A 47 -12.57 -13.73 6.91
CA GLU A 47 -12.67 -14.81 5.93
C GLU A 47 -11.96 -14.35 4.64
N ASN A 48 -10.91 -15.08 4.24
CA ASN A 48 -10.00 -14.67 3.17
C ASN A 48 -9.35 -13.30 3.45
N GLY A 49 -9.03 -13.00 4.70
CA GLY A 49 -8.40 -11.76 5.16
C GLY A 49 -9.32 -10.56 5.22
N VAL A 50 -10.64 -10.72 5.02
CA VAL A 50 -11.60 -9.62 4.94
C VAL A 50 -12.85 -9.87 5.79
N ILE A 51 -13.55 -8.79 6.09
CA ILE A 51 -14.90 -8.76 6.66
C ILE A 51 -15.84 -8.30 5.53
N GLN A 52 -16.71 -9.17 5.07
CA GLN A 52 -17.75 -8.81 4.13
C GLN A 52 -18.88 -8.08 4.82
N LYS A 53 -19.33 -6.99 4.21
CA LYS A 53 -20.45 -6.18 4.68
C LYS A 53 -21.58 -6.17 3.63
N ILE A 54 -22.70 -5.55 3.99
CA ILE A 54 -23.86 -5.42 3.13
C ILE A 54 -23.53 -4.51 1.92
N ASN A 55 -24.21 -4.74 0.80
CA ASN A 55 -24.15 -3.91 -0.41
C ASN A 55 -22.77 -3.83 -1.11
N GLY A 56 -22.01 -4.90 -1.05
CA GLY A 56 -20.72 -4.98 -1.75
C GLY A 56 -19.55 -4.29 -1.05
N ALA A 57 -19.73 -3.82 0.18
CA ALA A 57 -18.65 -3.32 1.00
C ALA A 57 -17.79 -4.48 1.53
N VAL A 58 -16.47 -4.36 1.36
CA VAL A 58 -15.49 -5.36 1.80
C VAL A 58 -14.33 -4.65 2.48
N HIS A 59 -14.06 -4.99 3.73
CA HIS A 59 -13.07 -4.30 4.55
C HIS A 59 -12.12 -5.28 5.23
N SER A 60 -10.93 -4.80 5.64
CA SER A 60 -9.99 -5.52 6.50
C SER A 60 -9.64 -4.68 7.73
N PRO A 61 -9.43 -5.29 8.90
CA PRO A 61 -8.96 -4.58 10.07
C PRO A 61 -7.49 -4.14 9.90
N PRO A 62 -7.14 -2.86 9.92
CA PRO A 62 -5.74 -2.44 9.76
C PRO A 62 -4.83 -2.88 10.93
N LEU A 63 -5.37 -3.09 12.12
CA LEU A 63 -4.64 -3.71 13.24
C LEU A 63 -4.16 -5.12 12.93
N MET A 64 -4.88 -5.88 12.11
CA MET A 64 -4.48 -7.21 11.67
C MET A 64 -3.15 -7.17 10.89
N TRP A 65 -2.95 -6.16 10.05
CA TRP A 65 -1.69 -6.00 9.31
C TRP A 65 -0.53 -5.66 10.24
N ALA A 66 -0.77 -4.84 11.28
CA ALA A 66 0.22 -4.52 12.30
C ALA A 66 0.59 -5.74 13.15
N ASP A 67 -0.39 -6.55 13.54
CA ASP A 67 -0.16 -7.82 14.27
C ASP A 67 0.56 -8.86 13.40
N ALA A 68 0.20 -8.92 12.12
CA ALA A 68 0.87 -9.80 11.17
C ALA A 68 2.36 -9.46 11.01
N LEU A 69 2.72 -8.18 11.05
CA LEU A 69 4.10 -7.72 10.98
C LEU A 69 4.92 -8.21 12.20
N ASP A 70 4.37 -8.08 13.40
CA ASP A 70 4.98 -8.59 14.63
C ASP A 70 5.17 -10.11 14.57
N LEU A 71 4.11 -10.83 14.20
CA LEU A 71 4.16 -12.31 14.13
C LEU A 71 5.15 -12.79 13.06
N LEU A 72 5.19 -12.12 11.90
CA LEU A 72 6.10 -12.45 10.81
C LEU A 72 7.56 -12.33 11.25
N PHE A 73 7.93 -11.21 11.88
CA PHE A 73 9.30 -10.98 12.32
C PHE A 73 9.68 -11.89 13.51
N ALA A 74 8.75 -12.22 14.39
CA ALA A 74 8.98 -13.22 15.42
C ALA A 74 9.33 -14.59 14.81
N ARG A 75 8.58 -15.03 13.78
CA ARG A 75 8.85 -16.31 13.08
C ARG A 75 10.18 -16.30 12.35
N LEU A 76 10.52 -15.22 11.66
CA LEU A 76 11.81 -15.07 10.98
C LEU A 76 12.98 -15.16 11.98
N ARG A 77 12.90 -14.45 13.09
CA ARG A 77 13.91 -14.51 14.16
C ARG A 77 14.03 -15.93 14.73
N ASP A 78 12.90 -16.54 15.07
CA ASP A 78 12.85 -17.86 15.73
C ASP A 78 13.28 -18.99 14.80
N SER A 79 13.15 -18.81 13.48
CA SER A 79 13.68 -19.72 12.46
C SER A 79 15.16 -19.50 12.15
N GLY A 80 15.81 -18.52 12.79
CA GLY A 80 17.24 -18.25 12.64
C GLY A 80 17.60 -17.48 11.36
N VAL A 81 16.63 -16.76 10.76
CA VAL A 81 16.93 -15.82 9.67
C VAL A 81 17.82 -14.69 10.20
N PRO A 82 18.94 -14.38 9.53
CA PRO A 82 19.91 -13.40 10.03
C PRO A 82 19.43 -11.96 9.85
N LEU A 83 18.41 -11.56 10.62
CA LEU A 83 17.81 -10.22 10.55
C LEU A 83 18.82 -9.11 10.84
N GLU A 84 19.86 -9.40 11.64
CA GLU A 84 20.98 -8.47 11.94
C GLU A 84 21.86 -8.15 10.73
N ARG A 85 21.62 -8.81 9.58
CA ARG A 85 22.34 -8.61 8.33
C ARG A 85 21.47 -7.97 7.23
N VAL A 86 20.22 -7.62 7.55
CA VAL A 86 19.31 -6.97 6.61
C VAL A 86 19.65 -5.49 6.53
N GLU A 87 20.10 -5.04 5.37
CA GLU A 87 20.49 -3.64 5.15
C GLU A 87 19.34 -2.76 4.65
N ALA A 88 18.35 -3.37 3.98
CA ALA A 88 17.19 -2.64 3.48
C ALA A 88 15.91 -3.50 3.52
N VAL A 89 14.80 -2.82 3.78
CA VAL A 89 13.45 -3.37 3.71
C VAL A 89 12.60 -2.53 2.76
N SER A 90 11.91 -3.18 1.84
CA SER A 90 10.87 -2.59 1.00
C SER A 90 9.73 -3.59 0.82
N GLY A 91 8.69 -3.23 0.08
CA GLY A 91 7.60 -4.18 -0.14
C GLY A 91 6.48 -3.70 -1.02
N SER A 92 5.42 -4.50 -0.98
CA SER A 92 4.15 -4.23 -1.63
C SER A 92 3.00 -4.25 -0.63
N GLY A 93 1.93 -3.55 -0.98
CA GLY A 93 0.62 -3.67 -0.33
C GLY A 93 -0.47 -3.90 -1.36
N GLN A 94 -1.54 -4.58 -0.97
CA GLN A 94 -2.73 -4.71 -1.81
C GLN A 94 -3.19 -3.34 -2.27
N GLN A 95 -3.33 -3.15 -3.57
CA GLN A 95 -3.70 -1.84 -4.14
C GLN A 95 -5.09 -1.39 -3.68
N HIS A 96 -5.30 -0.07 -3.69
CA HIS A 96 -6.56 0.62 -3.41
C HIS A 96 -7.02 0.59 -1.95
N GLY A 97 -6.55 -0.35 -1.12
CA GLY A 97 -6.87 -0.37 0.30
C GLY A 97 -6.33 0.87 1.02
N SER A 98 -7.09 1.43 1.96
CA SER A 98 -6.73 2.68 2.63
C SER A 98 -6.97 2.65 4.13
N VAL A 99 -6.08 3.31 4.86
CA VAL A 99 -6.04 3.41 6.32
C VAL A 99 -6.25 4.87 6.72
N TYR A 100 -7.07 5.10 7.73
CA TYR A 100 -7.49 6.43 8.19
C TYR A 100 -7.00 6.65 9.61
N LEU A 101 -6.15 7.64 9.80
CA LEU A 101 -5.34 7.82 11.00
C LEU A 101 -5.59 9.18 11.66
N ASN A 102 -5.67 9.19 12.97
CA ASN A 102 -5.79 10.41 13.78
C ASN A 102 -4.42 11.00 14.14
N SER A 103 -4.42 12.12 14.84
CA SER A 103 -3.22 12.86 15.24
C SER A 103 -2.27 12.12 16.18
N SER A 104 -2.69 11.01 16.80
CA SER A 104 -1.82 10.23 17.68
C SER A 104 -0.92 9.23 16.94
N PHE A 105 -1.19 8.95 15.66
CA PHE A 105 -0.46 7.94 14.89
C PHE A 105 1.05 8.18 14.85
N GLU A 106 1.49 9.38 14.50
CA GLU A 106 2.91 9.69 14.35
C GLU A 106 3.67 9.50 15.68
N SER A 107 3.10 9.98 16.77
CA SER A 107 3.69 9.78 18.10
C SER A 107 3.72 8.32 18.51
N ALA A 108 2.63 7.58 18.26
CA ALA A 108 2.55 6.16 18.60
C ALA A 108 3.56 5.34 17.78
N ALA A 109 3.65 5.56 16.47
CA ALA A 109 4.59 4.86 15.60
C ALA A 109 6.07 5.15 15.96
N GLY A 110 6.36 6.40 16.32
CA GLY A 110 7.73 6.83 16.69
C GLY A 110 8.19 6.39 18.07
N SER A 111 7.29 5.90 18.95
CA SER A 111 7.60 5.57 20.33
C SER A 111 7.14 4.17 20.76
N LEU A 112 7.09 3.22 19.81
CA LEU A 112 6.72 1.83 20.10
C LEU A 112 7.64 1.20 21.16
N ASP A 113 7.03 0.59 22.19
CA ASP A 113 7.69 -0.19 23.22
C ASP A 113 7.93 -1.63 22.74
N PRO A 114 9.19 -2.10 22.63
CA PRO A 114 9.50 -3.47 22.21
C PRO A 114 8.93 -4.57 23.11
N GLY A 115 8.57 -4.24 24.35
CA GLY A 115 7.93 -5.16 25.31
C GLY A 115 6.46 -5.46 25.03
N ARG A 116 5.83 -4.73 24.07
CA ARG A 116 4.42 -4.86 23.71
C ARG A 116 4.26 -5.15 22.23
N SER A 117 3.07 -5.59 21.80
CA SER A 117 2.78 -5.74 20.37
C SER A 117 2.51 -4.37 19.70
N ILE A 118 2.70 -4.28 18.38
CA ILE A 118 2.35 -3.08 17.61
C ILE A 118 0.84 -2.85 17.70
N ALA A 119 0.03 -3.90 17.56
CA ALA A 119 -1.42 -3.81 17.57
C ALA A 119 -1.96 -3.21 18.87
N GLU A 120 -1.46 -3.64 20.05
CA GLU A 120 -1.84 -3.05 21.34
C GLU A 120 -1.55 -1.55 21.43
N GLN A 121 -0.50 -1.09 20.78
CA GLN A 121 -0.05 0.30 20.84
C GLN A 121 -0.71 1.18 19.77
N MET A 122 -1.27 0.54 18.72
CA MET A 122 -1.95 1.20 17.60
C MET A 122 -3.48 1.17 17.70
N GLU A 123 -4.07 0.56 18.72
CA GLU A 123 -5.52 0.34 18.82
C GLU A 123 -6.34 1.62 18.64
N ASN A 124 -5.85 2.74 19.14
CA ASN A 124 -6.59 4.01 19.20
C ASN A 124 -6.18 5.03 18.11
N VAL A 125 -5.39 4.64 17.12
CA VAL A 125 -4.92 5.59 16.08
C VAL A 125 -5.84 5.64 14.85
N PHE A 126 -6.81 4.72 14.73
CA PHE A 126 -7.66 4.60 13.55
C PHE A 126 -8.99 5.34 13.76
N THR A 127 -9.29 6.28 12.87
CA THR A 127 -10.61 6.94 12.81
C THR A 127 -11.64 6.07 12.07
N ARG A 128 -11.16 5.14 11.23
CA ARG A 128 -11.97 4.12 10.57
C ARG A 128 -11.38 2.75 10.93
N PRO A 129 -12.02 1.98 11.83
CA PRO A 129 -11.44 0.74 12.39
C PRO A 129 -11.43 -0.43 11.41
N ALA A 130 -12.09 -0.31 10.26
CA ALA A 130 -12.12 -1.30 9.19
C ALA A 130 -11.85 -0.61 7.84
N SER A 131 -10.69 -0.88 7.28
CA SER A 131 -10.19 -0.31 6.02
C SER A 131 -10.89 -0.93 4.80
N PRO A 132 -11.39 -0.14 3.85
CA PRO A 132 -11.86 -0.69 2.58
C PRO A 132 -10.68 -1.30 1.82
N VAL A 133 -10.95 -2.37 1.07
CA VAL A 133 -9.95 -3.06 0.25
C VAL A 133 -10.41 -3.13 -1.22
N TRP A 134 -9.53 -3.59 -2.11
CA TRP A 134 -9.77 -3.63 -3.55
C TRP A 134 -11.02 -4.36 -4.00
N MET A 135 -11.54 -5.30 -3.19
CA MET A 135 -12.79 -6.03 -3.47
C MET A 135 -14.05 -5.21 -3.17
N ASP A 136 -13.93 -4.04 -2.51
CA ASP A 136 -15.07 -3.19 -2.21
C ASP A 136 -15.63 -2.58 -3.48
N SER A 137 -16.89 -2.88 -3.78
CA SER A 137 -17.63 -2.40 -4.95
C SER A 137 -18.79 -1.47 -4.60
N SER A 138 -18.83 -0.99 -3.36
CA SER A 138 -19.99 -0.27 -2.80
C SER A 138 -20.11 1.20 -3.21
N THR A 139 -19.10 1.77 -3.88
CA THR A 139 -18.95 3.22 -4.13
C THR A 139 -19.41 3.67 -5.54
N GLY A 140 -20.44 3.03 -6.08
CA GLY A 140 -20.91 3.36 -7.44
C GLY A 140 -21.51 4.76 -7.59
N GLU A 141 -22.08 5.32 -6.54
CA GLU A 141 -22.59 6.69 -6.51
C GLU A 141 -21.43 7.69 -6.44
N GLU A 142 -20.49 7.44 -5.57
CA GLU A 142 -19.30 8.28 -5.35
C GLU A 142 -18.42 8.38 -6.60
N CYS A 143 -18.33 7.31 -7.39
CA CYS A 143 -17.65 7.38 -8.70
C CYS A 143 -18.31 8.41 -9.62
N ARG A 144 -19.65 8.36 -9.75
CA ARG A 144 -20.40 9.30 -10.60
C ARG A 144 -20.30 10.75 -10.08
N GLU A 145 -20.31 10.93 -8.76
CA GLU A 145 -20.16 12.25 -8.15
C GLU A 145 -18.77 12.84 -8.41
N ILE A 146 -17.69 12.03 -8.30
CA ILE A 146 -16.33 12.47 -8.62
C ILE A 146 -16.19 12.79 -10.10
N GLU A 147 -16.68 11.92 -11.00
CA GLU A 147 -16.66 12.17 -12.43
C GLU A 147 -17.40 13.47 -12.80
N HIS A 148 -18.56 13.69 -12.21
CA HIS A 148 -19.33 14.93 -12.44
C HIS A 148 -18.57 16.17 -11.96
N ALA A 149 -18.01 16.13 -10.75
CA ALA A 149 -17.26 17.24 -10.15
C ALA A 149 -15.97 17.57 -10.92
N ALA A 150 -15.30 16.55 -11.46
CA ALA A 150 -14.07 16.69 -12.24
C ALA A 150 -14.32 16.97 -13.75
N GLY A 151 -15.55 17.30 -14.17
CA GLY A 151 -15.84 17.66 -15.55
C GLY A 151 -16.07 16.49 -16.51
N GLY A 152 -16.31 15.28 -15.99
CA GLY A 152 -16.70 14.09 -16.75
C GLY A 152 -15.65 12.97 -16.77
N ALA A 153 -16.07 11.77 -17.14
CA ALA A 153 -15.23 10.58 -17.13
C ALA A 153 -13.97 10.71 -18.01
N GLU A 154 -14.07 11.33 -19.19
CA GLU A 154 -12.91 11.59 -20.07
C GLU A 154 -11.86 12.49 -19.42
N GLN A 155 -12.30 13.50 -18.64
CA GLN A 155 -11.39 14.36 -17.89
C GLN A 155 -10.66 13.57 -16.82
N CYS A 156 -11.37 12.72 -16.05
CA CYS A 156 -10.75 11.85 -15.05
C CYS A 156 -9.67 10.96 -15.68
N ILE A 157 -9.99 10.26 -16.80
CA ILE A 157 -9.03 9.45 -17.54
C ILE A 157 -7.82 10.25 -18.01
N ARG A 158 -8.04 11.46 -18.49
CA ARG A 158 -6.96 12.34 -18.96
C ARG A 158 -6.01 12.77 -17.84
N ILE A 159 -6.53 12.99 -16.64
CA ILE A 159 -5.74 13.34 -15.45
C ILE A 159 -5.06 12.11 -14.88
N THR A 160 -5.84 11.09 -14.53
CA THR A 160 -5.36 9.97 -13.70
C THR A 160 -4.82 8.78 -14.48
N GLY A 161 -5.06 8.73 -15.80
CA GLY A 161 -4.70 7.57 -16.62
C GLY A 161 -5.69 6.41 -16.55
N SER A 162 -6.80 6.56 -15.81
CA SER A 162 -7.76 5.48 -15.54
C SER A 162 -9.17 6.02 -15.37
N PRO A 163 -10.23 5.24 -15.66
CA PRO A 163 -11.58 5.53 -15.19
C PRO A 163 -11.63 5.56 -13.65
N VAL A 164 -12.65 6.20 -13.11
CA VAL A 164 -12.90 6.17 -11.66
C VAL A 164 -13.59 4.84 -11.30
N PHE A 165 -12.81 3.88 -10.79
CA PHE A 165 -13.34 2.58 -10.39
C PHE A 165 -13.84 2.58 -8.95
N ARG A 166 -14.88 1.77 -8.69
CA ARG A 166 -15.50 1.66 -7.36
C ARG A 166 -14.52 1.27 -6.26
N ARG A 167 -13.53 0.44 -6.58
CA ARG A 167 -12.50 -0.02 -5.63
C ARG A 167 -11.43 1.02 -5.32
N PHE A 168 -11.30 2.08 -6.12
CA PHE A 168 -10.25 3.08 -5.95
C PHE A 168 -10.44 3.91 -4.68
N THR A 169 -9.35 4.38 -4.13
CA THR A 169 -9.30 5.04 -2.83
C THR A 169 -10.09 6.34 -2.78
N GLY A 170 -10.10 7.14 -3.86
CA GLY A 170 -10.86 8.40 -3.92
C GLY A 170 -12.36 8.22 -3.68
N PRO A 171 -13.07 7.32 -4.40
CA PRO A 171 -14.46 6.98 -4.11
C PRO A 171 -14.69 6.44 -2.68
N GLN A 172 -13.76 5.66 -2.14
CA GLN A 172 -13.85 5.16 -0.77
C GLN A 172 -13.73 6.27 0.28
N ILE A 173 -12.86 7.26 0.04
CA ILE A 173 -12.73 8.45 0.89
C ILE A 173 -14.01 9.30 0.80
N ARG A 174 -14.54 9.52 -0.42
CA ARG A 174 -15.78 10.26 -0.61
C ARG A 174 -16.94 9.64 0.15
N LYS A 175 -17.08 8.30 0.07
CA LYS A 175 -18.08 7.55 0.82
C LYS A 175 -17.91 7.74 2.33
N PHE A 176 -16.70 7.60 2.83
CA PHE A 176 -16.39 7.77 4.25
C PHE A 176 -16.74 9.18 4.73
N PHE A 177 -16.37 10.20 3.99
CA PHE A 177 -16.75 11.59 4.29
C PHE A 177 -18.27 11.78 4.38
N LYS A 178 -19.06 11.13 3.49
CA LYS A 178 -20.53 11.23 3.48
C LYS A 178 -21.18 10.46 4.63
N GLU A 179 -20.66 9.27 4.93
CA GLU A 179 -21.27 8.37 5.95
C GLU A 179 -20.87 8.71 7.37
N ASP A 180 -19.65 9.19 7.60
CA ASP A 180 -19.14 9.56 8.93
C ASP A 180 -18.27 10.83 8.86
N PRO A 181 -18.89 12.00 8.70
CA PRO A 181 -18.18 13.27 8.58
C PRO A 181 -17.39 13.65 9.84
N ASP A 182 -17.79 13.16 11.01
CA ASP A 182 -17.09 13.41 12.26
C ASP A 182 -15.78 12.61 12.32
N ALA A 183 -15.81 11.32 12.00
CA ALA A 183 -14.59 10.51 11.90
C ALA A 183 -13.67 10.99 10.77
N TYR A 184 -14.23 11.46 9.65
CA TYR A 184 -13.44 12.07 8.57
C TYR A 184 -12.73 13.34 9.05
N ARG A 185 -13.41 14.20 9.84
CA ARG A 185 -12.81 15.43 10.40
C ARG A 185 -11.66 15.10 11.36
N ASP A 186 -11.79 14.05 12.15
CA ASP A 186 -10.76 13.60 13.09
C ASP A 186 -9.59 12.88 12.40
N THR A 187 -9.74 12.53 11.12
CA THR A 187 -8.69 11.93 10.29
C THR A 187 -7.69 13.01 9.87
N VAL A 188 -6.43 12.89 10.27
CA VAL A 188 -5.36 13.81 9.87
C VAL A 188 -4.45 13.23 8.80
N LEU A 189 -4.47 11.91 8.61
CA LEU A 189 -3.65 11.23 7.63
C LEU A 189 -4.41 10.04 7.03
N ILE A 190 -4.38 9.94 5.70
CA ILE A 190 -4.88 8.79 4.96
C ILE A 190 -3.70 8.17 4.23
N GLN A 191 -3.49 6.87 4.41
CA GLN A 191 -2.43 6.11 3.75
C GLN A 191 -2.99 4.91 2.99
N LEU A 192 -2.30 4.49 1.95
CA LEU A 192 -2.53 3.20 1.33
C LEU A 192 -1.93 2.09 2.20
N VAL A 193 -2.31 0.83 1.97
CA VAL A 193 -1.77 -0.29 2.76
C VAL A 193 -0.24 -0.34 2.68
N SER A 194 0.32 -0.15 1.49
CA SER A 194 1.75 -0.07 1.23
C SER A 194 2.45 1.00 2.11
N SER A 195 1.94 2.23 2.07
CA SER A 195 2.51 3.35 2.83
C SER A 195 2.32 3.18 4.34
N PHE A 196 1.21 2.59 4.79
CA PHE A 196 0.97 2.28 6.19
C PHE A 196 1.99 1.26 6.73
N MET A 197 2.24 0.17 5.99
CA MET A 197 3.24 -0.84 6.37
C MET A 197 4.65 -0.24 6.43
N ALA A 198 5.02 0.56 5.45
CA ALA A 198 6.30 1.28 5.45
C ALA A 198 6.40 2.29 6.61
N SER A 199 5.28 2.96 6.97
CA SER A 199 5.23 3.90 8.10
C SER A 199 5.44 3.21 9.44
N LEU A 200 4.87 2.03 9.65
CA LEU A 200 5.11 1.23 10.85
C LEU A 200 6.60 0.88 10.97
N LEU A 201 7.22 0.43 9.86
CA LEU A 201 8.65 0.09 9.84
C LEU A 201 9.57 1.28 10.08
N ALA A 202 9.25 2.45 9.50
CA ALA A 202 10.05 3.67 9.66
C ALA A 202 9.77 4.40 10.98
N GLY A 203 8.70 4.03 11.73
CA GLY A 203 8.27 4.71 12.94
C GLY A 203 7.77 6.13 12.73
N LYS A 204 7.31 6.47 11.53
CA LYS A 204 6.77 7.78 11.15
C LYS A 204 5.94 7.70 9.87
N PRO A 205 5.07 8.68 9.62
CA PRO A 205 4.37 8.77 8.34
C PRO A 205 5.33 8.83 7.14
N VAL A 206 5.04 8.06 6.08
CA VAL A 206 5.82 8.05 4.84
C VAL A 206 4.94 8.32 3.63
N SER A 207 5.55 8.82 2.56
CA SER A 207 4.91 9.12 1.28
C SER A 207 4.36 7.88 0.58
N THR A 208 3.38 8.09 -0.29
CA THR A 208 2.92 7.09 -1.27
C THR A 208 3.80 7.18 -2.53
N ASP A 209 4.07 6.06 -3.17
CA ASP A 209 4.77 6.02 -4.45
C ASP A 209 3.81 6.22 -5.65
N PRO A 210 4.32 6.54 -6.86
CA PRO A 210 3.48 6.72 -8.03
C PRO A 210 2.78 5.44 -8.51
N GLY A 211 3.32 4.27 -8.16
CA GLY A 211 2.74 2.98 -8.50
C GLY A 211 1.40 2.77 -7.81
N ASP A 212 1.38 2.97 -6.52
CA ASP A 212 0.16 2.80 -5.72
C ASP A 212 -0.73 4.06 -5.76
N GLY A 213 -0.13 5.25 -5.81
CA GLY A 213 -0.85 6.53 -5.93
C GLY A 213 -1.74 6.61 -7.16
N ALA A 214 -1.35 6.02 -8.29
CA ALA A 214 -2.16 5.96 -9.50
C ALA A 214 -3.47 5.17 -9.32
N GLY A 215 -3.49 4.18 -8.42
CA GLY A 215 -4.67 3.38 -8.08
C GLY A 215 -5.70 4.09 -7.21
N THR A 216 -5.55 5.38 -6.97
CA THR A 216 -6.44 6.16 -6.08
C THR A 216 -7.53 6.93 -6.81
N ALA A 217 -7.42 7.16 -8.13
CA ALA A 217 -8.16 8.15 -8.92
C ALA A 217 -7.94 9.61 -8.47
N MET A 218 -6.81 9.92 -7.82
CA MET A 218 -6.51 11.26 -7.30
C MET A 218 -5.17 11.82 -7.79
N MET A 219 -4.28 10.98 -8.31
CA MET A 219 -2.97 11.38 -8.80
C MET A 219 -3.01 11.77 -10.28
N ASP A 220 -2.39 12.88 -10.66
CA ASP A 220 -2.11 13.18 -12.08
C ASP A 220 -0.97 12.27 -12.56
N ILE A 221 -1.30 11.42 -13.51
CA ILE A 221 -0.37 10.39 -14.02
C ILE A 221 0.83 10.98 -14.77
N ARG A 222 0.75 12.22 -15.26
CA ARG A 222 1.84 12.90 -15.97
C ARG A 222 2.87 13.48 -15.03
N THR A 223 2.38 14.17 -13.99
CA THR A 223 3.23 14.83 -12.99
C THR A 223 3.64 13.86 -11.88
N LYS A 224 2.88 12.75 -11.71
CA LYS A 224 2.99 11.81 -10.60
C LYS A 224 2.88 12.50 -9.23
N GLN A 225 2.01 13.51 -9.17
CA GLN A 225 1.66 14.23 -7.96
C GLN A 225 0.13 14.24 -7.80
N TRP A 226 -0.35 14.50 -6.60
CA TRP A 226 -1.78 14.66 -6.38
C TRP A 226 -2.36 15.75 -7.27
N SER A 227 -3.50 15.48 -7.90
CA SER A 227 -4.27 16.44 -8.68
C SER A 227 -5.24 17.18 -7.77
N GLN A 228 -5.07 18.50 -7.60
CA GLN A 228 -5.98 19.27 -6.76
C GLN A 228 -7.43 19.14 -7.24
N GLU A 229 -7.66 19.15 -8.57
CA GLU A 229 -8.99 18.95 -9.17
C GLU A 229 -9.64 17.62 -8.72
N MET A 230 -8.85 16.53 -8.70
CA MET A 230 -9.35 15.22 -8.29
C MET A 230 -9.50 15.09 -6.77
N LEU A 231 -8.63 15.75 -6.00
CA LEU A 231 -8.74 15.78 -4.53
C LEU A 231 -10.02 16.52 -4.12
N ASP A 232 -10.29 17.69 -4.70
CA ASP A 232 -11.49 18.49 -4.42
C ASP A 232 -12.77 17.76 -4.83
N ALA A 233 -12.71 16.99 -5.93
CA ALA A 233 -13.81 16.13 -6.36
C ALA A 233 -14.07 14.96 -5.41
N ALA A 234 -13.03 14.45 -4.75
CA ALA A 234 -13.14 13.33 -3.83
C ALA A 234 -13.70 13.75 -2.46
N ALA A 235 -13.06 14.69 -1.77
CA ALA A 235 -13.51 15.14 -0.46
C ALA A 235 -12.91 16.52 -0.10
N PRO A 236 -13.55 17.30 0.80
CA PRO A 236 -13.01 18.58 1.26
C PRO A 236 -11.71 18.40 2.05
N ASP A 237 -10.81 19.35 1.94
CA ASP A 237 -9.54 19.44 2.67
C ASP A 237 -8.67 18.16 2.58
N LEU A 238 -8.84 17.39 1.51
CA LEU A 238 -8.16 16.10 1.34
C LEU A 238 -6.66 16.27 1.11
N SER A 239 -6.22 17.36 0.50
CA SER A 239 -4.80 17.70 0.35
C SER A 239 -4.03 17.74 1.68
N ASP A 240 -4.72 18.14 2.76
CA ASP A 240 -4.11 18.25 4.10
C ASP A 240 -3.97 16.89 4.81
N ARG A 241 -4.60 15.85 4.25
CA ARG A 241 -4.63 14.48 4.80
C ARG A 241 -3.75 13.50 4.04
N LEU A 242 -3.05 13.97 3.01
CA LEU A 242 -2.18 13.13 2.17
C LEU A 242 -0.76 13.67 2.19
N LEU A 243 0.22 12.78 2.36
CA LEU A 243 1.62 13.16 2.12
C LEU A 243 1.89 13.30 0.62
N PRO A 244 2.90 14.09 0.20
CA PRO A 244 3.31 14.16 -1.20
C PRO A 244 3.61 12.79 -1.80
N VAL A 245 3.40 12.62 -3.09
CA VAL A 245 3.87 11.44 -3.82
C VAL A 245 5.38 11.54 -4.02
N ALA A 246 6.10 10.46 -3.77
CA ALA A 246 7.56 10.40 -3.92
C ALA A 246 7.99 9.22 -4.77
N PRO A 247 9.14 9.26 -5.47
CA PRO A 247 9.66 8.12 -6.23
C PRO A 247 9.74 6.85 -5.40
N SER A 248 9.50 5.70 -6.01
CA SER A 248 9.43 4.38 -5.33
C SER A 248 10.74 3.97 -4.66
N ASP A 249 11.89 4.49 -5.14
CA ASP A 249 13.22 4.26 -4.59
C ASP A 249 13.60 5.24 -3.47
N THR A 250 12.65 6.06 -3.02
CA THR A 250 12.90 7.03 -1.94
C THR A 250 13.07 6.32 -0.61
N SER A 251 14.14 6.68 0.11
CA SER A 251 14.32 6.26 1.49
C SER A 251 13.31 6.92 2.41
N ALA A 252 12.60 6.12 3.18
CA ALA A 252 11.76 6.58 4.29
C ALA A 252 12.56 6.85 5.57
N GLY A 253 13.86 6.55 5.58
CA GLY A 253 14.76 6.59 6.71
C GLY A 253 15.13 5.19 7.20
N THR A 254 15.70 5.12 8.39
CA THR A 254 16.09 3.83 8.99
C THR A 254 14.92 3.18 9.73
N ILE A 255 15.01 1.88 9.89
CA ILE A 255 14.02 1.08 10.62
C ILE A 255 13.83 1.61 12.05
N ALA A 256 12.59 1.62 12.54
CA ALA A 256 12.25 2.10 13.87
C ALA A 256 12.98 1.31 14.96
N PRO A 257 13.38 1.97 16.07
CA PRO A 257 14.06 1.32 17.19
C PRO A 257 13.37 0.06 17.70
N TYR A 258 12.05 0.03 17.65
CA TYR A 258 11.23 -1.12 18.00
C TYR A 258 11.70 -2.42 17.34
N PHE A 259 11.88 -2.41 16.03
CA PHE A 259 12.28 -3.61 15.27
C PHE A 259 13.74 -3.98 15.51
N ALA A 260 14.61 -2.99 15.67
CA ALA A 260 16.01 -3.22 15.99
C ALA A 260 16.16 -3.89 17.38
N GLU A 261 15.41 -3.41 18.37
CA GLU A 261 15.49 -3.91 19.75
C GLU A 261 14.77 -5.26 19.94
N LYS A 262 13.62 -5.44 19.31
CA LYS A 262 12.79 -6.64 19.46
C LYS A 262 13.22 -7.80 18.58
N TYR A 263 13.67 -7.52 17.36
CA TYR A 263 13.95 -8.54 16.34
C TYR A 263 15.41 -8.59 15.88
N GLY A 264 16.24 -7.62 16.28
CA GLY A 264 17.67 -7.63 16.02
C GLY A 264 18.08 -7.01 14.67
N PHE A 265 17.19 -6.27 14.00
CA PHE A 265 17.59 -5.51 12.81
C PHE A 265 18.71 -4.50 13.13
N PRO A 266 19.65 -4.27 12.18
CA PRO A 266 20.59 -3.16 12.35
C PRO A 266 19.85 -1.83 12.43
N ARG A 267 20.25 -0.96 13.32
CA ARG A 267 19.67 0.42 13.40
C ARG A 267 19.90 1.23 12.11
N THR A 268 20.80 0.79 11.26
CA THR A 268 21.09 1.36 9.94
C THR A 268 20.29 0.72 8.81
N CYS A 269 19.45 -0.28 9.07
CA CYS A 269 18.62 -0.89 8.07
C CYS A 269 17.69 0.16 7.46
N GLU A 270 17.76 0.33 6.15
CA GLU A 270 17.00 1.34 5.43
C GLU A 270 15.58 0.85 5.11
N VAL A 271 14.59 1.68 5.35
CA VAL A 271 13.23 1.46 4.89
C VAL A 271 13.03 2.26 3.60
N VAL A 272 12.79 1.55 2.50
CA VAL A 272 12.46 2.15 1.21
C VAL A 272 10.93 2.14 1.03
N LEU A 273 10.38 3.14 0.34
CA LEU A 273 8.93 3.20 0.09
C LEU A 273 8.41 1.89 -0.49
N PHE A 274 7.23 1.51 -0.05
CA PHE A 274 6.49 0.40 -0.62
C PHE A 274 5.64 0.88 -1.79
N SER A 275 5.28 -0.02 -2.69
CA SER A 275 4.39 0.23 -3.82
C SER A 275 3.14 -0.66 -3.76
N GLY A 276 2.24 -0.51 -4.72
CA GLY A 276 1.14 -1.46 -4.91
C GLY A 276 1.63 -2.81 -5.42
N ASP A 277 0.89 -3.87 -5.13
CA ASP A 277 1.19 -5.25 -5.55
C ASP A 277 1.35 -5.41 -7.07
N ASN A 278 0.49 -4.76 -7.88
CA ASN A 278 0.61 -4.82 -9.34
C ASN A 278 1.88 -4.15 -9.87
N PRO A 279 2.25 -2.90 -9.50
CA PRO A 279 3.54 -2.31 -9.85
C PRO A 279 4.75 -3.13 -9.39
N CYS A 280 4.69 -3.74 -8.21
CA CYS A 280 5.74 -4.64 -7.74
C CYS A 280 5.83 -5.92 -8.58
N SER A 281 4.68 -6.48 -9.00
CA SER A 281 4.64 -7.63 -9.92
C SER A 281 5.28 -7.34 -11.28
N LEU A 282 5.16 -6.08 -11.78
CA LEU A 282 5.86 -5.65 -12.99
C LEU A 282 7.37 -5.83 -12.84
N ILE A 283 7.93 -5.39 -11.70
CA ILE A 283 9.36 -5.51 -11.41
C ILE A 283 9.75 -6.97 -11.21
N GLY A 284 8.99 -7.71 -10.40
CA GLY A 284 9.22 -9.13 -10.12
C GLY A 284 9.20 -10.01 -11.37
N ALA A 285 8.40 -9.65 -12.39
CA ALA A 285 8.39 -10.30 -13.71
C ALA A 285 9.52 -9.84 -14.63
N GLY A 286 10.43 -8.97 -14.19
CA GLY A 286 11.55 -8.45 -14.98
C GLY A 286 11.14 -7.47 -16.10
N LEU A 287 9.96 -6.85 -15.97
CA LEU A 287 9.44 -5.88 -16.96
C LEU A 287 9.93 -4.46 -16.65
N VAL A 288 11.22 -4.30 -16.48
CA VAL A 288 11.88 -3.02 -16.13
C VAL A 288 12.17 -2.12 -17.33
N SER A 289 11.82 -2.58 -18.54
CA SER A 289 11.98 -1.81 -19.79
C SER A 289 10.91 -2.18 -20.80
N PRO A 290 10.55 -1.27 -21.72
CA PRO A 290 9.56 -1.54 -22.77
C PRO A 290 9.95 -2.69 -23.71
N GLY A 291 8.95 -3.31 -24.36
CA GLY A 291 9.13 -4.32 -25.39
C GLY A 291 8.78 -5.74 -24.92
N ARG A 292 8.42 -5.91 -23.67
CA ARG A 292 7.91 -7.17 -23.13
C ARG A 292 6.55 -6.96 -22.48
N ILE A 293 5.76 -8.01 -22.49
CA ILE A 293 4.47 -8.08 -21.79
C ILE A 293 4.46 -9.29 -20.89
N CYS A 294 3.72 -9.20 -19.78
CA CYS A 294 3.37 -10.34 -18.96
C CYS A 294 1.87 -10.58 -19.07
N ILE A 295 1.48 -11.83 -19.14
CA ILE A 295 0.09 -12.28 -19.06
C ILE A 295 0.03 -13.20 -17.85
N SER A 296 -0.75 -12.79 -16.85
CA SER A 296 -1.06 -13.62 -15.68
C SER A 296 -2.39 -14.30 -15.94
N LEU A 297 -2.39 -15.64 -15.92
CA LEU A 297 -3.58 -16.46 -16.12
C LEU A 297 -4.01 -17.04 -14.77
N GLY A 298 -5.19 -16.68 -14.32
CA GLY A 298 -5.71 -17.09 -13.02
C GLY A 298 -7.24 -16.97 -12.96
N THR A 299 -7.77 -16.73 -11.79
CA THR A 299 -9.22 -16.44 -11.62
C THR A 299 -9.60 -15.13 -12.33
N SER A 300 -8.66 -14.18 -12.40
CA SER A 300 -8.73 -12.98 -13.22
C SER A 300 -7.48 -12.94 -14.08
N ASP A 301 -7.66 -12.88 -15.39
CA ASP A 301 -6.54 -12.73 -16.30
C ASP A 301 -6.13 -11.28 -16.38
N THR A 302 -4.83 -11.01 -16.33
CA THR A 302 -4.28 -9.67 -16.46
C THR A 302 -3.15 -9.63 -17.48
N LEU A 303 -3.08 -8.52 -18.22
CA LEU A 303 -1.98 -8.23 -19.13
C LEU A 303 -1.32 -6.92 -18.68
N PHE A 304 -0.01 -6.94 -18.47
CA PHE A 304 0.71 -5.72 -18.08
C PHE A 304 2.07 -5.58 -18.77
N SER A 305 2.51 -4.36 -18.92
CA SER A 305 3.78 -4.02 -19.54
C SER A 305 4.34 -2.68 -19.04
N CYS A 306 5.66 -2.51 -19.18
CA CYS A 306 6.32 -1.23 -18.96
C CYS A 306 6.21 -0.34 -20.21
N MET A 307 5.95 0.96 -20.00
CA MET A 307 5.89 1.99 -21.06
C MET A 307 6.75 3.19 -20.65
N LYS A 308 7.63 3.66 -21.55
CA LYS A 308 8.39 4.91 -21.35
C LYS A 308 7.56 6.17 -21.59
N THR A 309 6.62 6.09 -22.51
CA THR A 309 5.78 7.23 -22.89
C THR A 309 4.36 6.95 -22.42
N LEU A 310 3.79 7.91 -21.71
CA LEU A 310 2.40 7.85 -21.28
C LEU A 310 1.46 7.67 -22.49
N ARG A 311 0.67 6.62 -22.44
CA ARG A 311 -0.43 6.37 -23.37
C ARG A 311 -1.64 5.92 -22.59
N THR A 312 -2.72 6.67 -22.70
CA THR A 312 -4.01 6.34 -22.09
C THR A 312 -5.03 6.01 -23.16
N SER A 313 -5.94 5.10 -22.87
CA SER A 313 -7.08 4.87 -23.75
C SER A 313 -8.15 5.93 -23.50
N PRO A 314 -8.60 6.68 -24.52
CA PRO A 314 -9.69 7.64 -24.37
C PRO A 314 -11.01 7.00 -23.92
N ARG A 315 -11.15 5.70 -24.14
CA ARG A 315 -12.33 4.92 -23.74
C ARG A 315 -12.21 4.28 -22.36
N GLY A 316 -11.07 4.46 -21.67
CA GLY A 316 -10.82 3.81 -20.38
C GLY A 316 -10.62 2.29 -20.47
N GLU A 317 -10.20 1.78 -21.63
CA GLU A 317 -9.81 0.38 -21.79
C GLU A 317 -8.44 0.19 -21.12
N GLY A 318 -8.41 -0.51 -20.00
CA GLY A 318 -7.22 -0.64 -19.16
C GLY A 318 -6.92 0.59 -18.29
N VAL A 319 -5.90 0.47 -17.48
CA VAL A 319 -5.43 1.49 -16.55
C VAL A 319 -3.95 1.76 -16.77
N VAL A 320 -3.50 2.96 -16.39
CA VAL A 320 -2.09 3.32 -16.38
C VAL A 320 -1.68 3.68 -14.96
N PHE A 321 -0.67 2.99 -14.46
CA PHE A 321 -0.04 3.27 -13.18
C PHE A 321 1.37 3.87 -13.37
N GLY A 322 1.91 4.48 -12.34
CA GLY A 322 3.34 4.69 -12.23
C GLY A 322 4.05 3.34 -12.11
N ALA A 323 5.23 3.21 -12.67
CA ALA A 323 6.09 2.06 -12.44
C ALA A 323 7.19 2.41 -11.43
N PRO A 324 7.62 1.48 -10.56
CA PRO A 324 8.73 1.72 -9.64
C PRO A 324 10.04 2.08 -10.34
N THR A 325 10.18 1.79 -11.62
CA THR A 325 11.31 2.23 -12.47
C THR A 325 11.31 3.74 -12.79
N GLY A 326 10.28 4.48 -12.39
CA GLY A 326 10.07 5.87 -12.80
C GLY A 326 9.32 6.03 -14.14
N ASP A 327 9.10 4.95 -14.86
CA ASP A 327 8.31 4.89 -16.12
C ASP A 327 6.79 4.74 -15.83
N TYR A 328 6.05 4.10 -16.73
CA TYR A 328 4.62 3.81 -16.59
C TYR A 328 4.36 2.31 -16.74
N MET A 329 3.31 1.83 -16.09
CA MET A 329 2.77 0.49 -16.25
C MET A 329 1.40 0.58 -16.92
N SER A 330 1.18 -0.18 -18.00
CA SER A 330 -0.18 -0.46 -18.49
C SER A 330 -0.69 -1.75 -17.87
N LEU A 331 -1.95 -1.77 -17.48
CA LEU A 331 -2.65 -2.94 -16.94
C LEU A 331 -4.02 -3.06 -17.63
N LEU A 332 -4.30 -4.26 -18.16
CA LEU A 332 -5.55 -4.66 -18.79
C LEU A 332 -6.12 -5.88 -18.07
#